data_ecaedd3e67e71d4ad401ec3e93c20f7e
#
_entry.id   ecaedd3e67e71d4ad401ec3e93c20f7e
#
_cell.length_a   1.000
_cell.length_b   1.000
_cell.length_c   1.000
_cell.angle_alpha   90.00
_cell.angle_beta   90.00
_cell.angle_gamma   90.00
#
_symmetry.space_group_name_H-M   'P 1'
#
loop_
_entity.id
_entity.type
_entity.pdbx_description
1 polymer ?
#
loop_
_entity_poly.entity_id
_entity_poly.type
_entity_poly.pdbx_seq_one_letter_code
_entity_poly.pdbx_strand_id
1 'polypeptide(L)'
;MELLRVENLCKTYGSGETAVHALDNVSFSVGKGEFVAVVGSSGSGKSTLLHIIGGVDCPTSGRVFVDGTNIYTLNESKLAIFRRRQVGLIYQFYNLIPVLDVEENITLPLLLDARCPDKAQLDELLGMLGLTDRRKHLPNQLSGGQQQRVSIGRALINSPALMLADEPTGNLDSKSSADIISLLRAFNKKFHQTLILITHDHDIALQADRIIGIEDGRIMKDEVIRR
;
A
#
# COMPACT_ATOMS: atom_id res chain seq x y z
N MET A 1 -6.82 10.74 -15.52
CA MET A 1 -6.54 9.46 -16.20
C MET A 1 -6.64 8.36 -15.15
N GLU A 2 -7.37 7.27 -15.42
CA GLU A 2 -7.57 6.15 -14.49
C GLU A 2 -6.27 5.34 -14.36
N LEU A 3 -5.88 5.00 -13.14
CA LEU A 3 -4.78 4.08 -12.86
C LEU A 3 -5.27 2.70 -12.44
N LEU A 4 -6.23 2.68 -11.50
CA LEU A 4 -6.82 1.46 -10.96
C LEU A 4 -8.30 1.41 -11.31
N ARG A 5 -8.76 0.23 -11.73
CA ARG A 5 -10.18 -0.08 -11.88
C ARG A 5 -10.47 -1.47 -11.36
N VAL A 6 -11.43 -1.53 -10.45
CA VAL A 6 -11.94 -2.75 -9.83
C VAL A 6 -13.36 -2.98 -10.34
N GLU A 7 -13.65 -4.17 -10.85
CA GLU A 7 -14.94 -4.53 -11.45
C GLU A 7 -15.51 -5.79 -10.79
N ASN A 8 -16.68 -5.65 -10.17
CA ASN A 8 -17.49 -6.73 -9.58
C ASN A 8 -16.66 -7.71 -8.75
N LEU A 9 -15.75 -7.18 -7.94
CA LEU A 9 -14.79 -7.97 -7.18
C LEU A 9 -15.49 -8.69 -6.03
N CYS A 10 -15.36 -10.02 -6.01
CA CYS A 10 -15.83 -10.86 -4.93
C CYS A 10 -14.69 -11.69 -4.37
N LYS A 11 -14.71 -11.92 -3.05
CA LYS A 11 -13.79 -12.83 -2.37
C LYS A 11 -14.53 -13.61 -1.30
N THR A 12 -14.45 -14.94 -1.42
CA THR A 12 -14.98 -15.89 -0.42
C THR A 12 -13.84 -16.77 0.05
N TYR A 13 -13.66 -16.88 1.36
CA TYR A 13 -12.75 -17.81 2.00
C TYR A 13 -13.55 -19.00 2.55
N GLY A 14 -12.98 -20.19 2.51
CA GLY A 14 -13.63 -21.41 2.94
C GLY A 14 -14.69 -21.91 1.95
N SER A 15 -15.50 -22.88 2.38
CA SER A 15 -16.57 -23.47 1.57
C SER A 15 -17.72 -23.97 2.47
N GLY A 16 -18.92 -24.13 1.89
CA GLY A 16 -20.11 -24.60 2.61
C GLY A 16 -20.51 -23.67 3.74
N GLU A 17 -20.85 -24.23 4.91
CA GLU A 17 -21.34 -23.46 6.07
C GLU A 17 -20.29 -22.57 6.72
N THR A 18 -18.98 -22.78 6.44
CA THR A 18 -17.88 -21.97 6.96
C THR A 18 -17.40 -20.91 5.97
N ALA A 19 -18.12 -20.71 4.88
CA ALA A 19 -17.78 -19.69 3.89
C ALA A 19 -17.89 -18.27 4.46
N VAL A 20 -16.83 -17.48 4.31
CA VAL A 20 -16.79 -16.06 4.69
C VAL A 20 -16.70 -15.21 3.43
N HIS A 21 -17.74 -14.43 3.15
CA HIS A 21 -17.77 -13.50 2.03
C HIS A 21 -17.08 -12.20 2.44
N ALA A 22 -15.76 -12.13 2.20
CA ALA A 22 -14.95 -10.99 2.58
C ALA A 22 -15.15 -9.78 1.66
N LEU A 23 -15.48 -10.01 0.37
CA LEU A 23 -15.86 -8.98 -0.59
C LEU A 23 -17.07 -9.44 -1.41
N ASP A 24 -18.00 -8.55 -1.65
CA ASP A 24 -19.22 -8.81 -2.40
C ASP A 24 -19.51 -7.68 -3.39
N ASN A 25 -19.22 -7.97 -4.67
CA ASN A 25 -19.52 -7.08 -5.81
C ASN A 25 -18.92 -5.66 -5.69
N VAL A 26 -17.67 -5.55 -5.22
CA VAL A 26 -16.97 -4.29 -5.07
C VAL A 26 -16.53 -3.76 -6.43
N SER A 27 -16.91 -2.51 -6.76
CA SER A 27 -16.53 -1.85 -8.00
C SER A 27 -16.21 -0.38 -7.75
N PHE A 28 -15.04 0.09 -8.17
CA PHE A 28 -14.61 1.49 -8.12
C PHE A 28 -13.40 1.71 -9.02
N SER A 29 -13.05 2.96 -9.26
CA SER A 29 -11.82 3.33 -9.96
C SER A 29 -11.06 4.40 -9.19
N VAL A 30 -9.73 4.49 -9.42
CA VAL A 30 -8.85 5.49 -8.82
C VAL A 30 -8.01 6.15 -9.91
N GLY A 31 -7.96 7.47 -9.89
CA GLY A 31 -7.17 8.27 -10.82
C GLY A 31 -5.67 8.24 -10.52
N LYS A 32 -4.83 8.55 -11.54
CA LYS A 32 -3.39 8.75 -11.33
C LYS A 32 -3.15 9.92 -10.37
N GLY A 33 -2.32 9.69 -9.35
CA GLY A 33 -1.97 10.70 -8.34
C GLY A 33 -3.03 10.94 -7.27
N GLU A 34 -4.17 10.23 -7.33
CA GLU A 34 -5.23 10.35 -6.32
C GLU A 34 -4.81 9.71 -5.00
N PHE A 35 -5.12 10.36 -3.89
CA PHE A 35 -4.99 9.80 -2.55
C PHE A 35 -6.38 9.38 -2.05
N VAL A 36 -6.61 8.08 -1.94
CA VAL A 36 -7.87 7.49 -1.50
C VAL A 36 -7.71 6.87 -0.11
N ALA A 37 -8.59 7.21 0.82
CA ALA A 37 -8.72 6.50 2.09
C ALA A 37 -9.84 5.46 1.99
N VAL A 38 -9.57 4.23 2.44
CA VAL A 38 -10.56 3.16 2.58
C VAL A 38 -10.84 2.97 4.07
N VAL A 39 -12.09 3.19 4.47
CA VAL A 39 -12.52 3.14 5.87
C VAL A 39 -13.60 2.09 6.11
N GLY A 40 -13.75 1.64 7.35
CA GLY A 40 -14.77 0.67 7.75
C GLY A 40 -14.41 -0.05 9.03
N SER A 41 -15.33 -0.80 9.59
CA SER A 41 -15.13 -1.60 10.82
C SER A 41 -14.07 -2.71 10.62
N SER A 42 -13.54 -3.24 11.72
CA SER A 42 -12.68 -4.44 11.64
C SER A 42 -13.45 -5.60 11.02
N GLY A 43 -12.79 -6.34 10.14
CA GLY A 43 -13.43 -7.47 9.43
C GLY A 43 -14.30 -7.08 8.22
N SER A 44 -14.45 -5.79 7.88
CA SER A 44 -15.30 -5.35 6.76
C SER A 44 -14.74 -5.66 5.35
N GLY A 45 -13.56 -6.29 5.22
CA GLY A 45 -12.97 -6.67 3.93
C GLY A 45 -11.88 -5.75 3.39
N LYS A 46 -11.50 -4.66 4.09
CA LYS A 46 -10.52 -3.66 3.62
C LYS A 46 -9.15 -4.25 3.26
N SER A 47 -8.53 -5.00 4.19
CA SER A 47 -7.22 -5.63 3.95
C SER A 47 -7.30 -6.68 2.84
N THR A 48 -8.41 -7.43 2.76
CA THR A 48 -8.67 -8.36 1.64
C THR A 48 -8.70 -7.62 0.31
N LEU A 49 -9.41 -6.49 0.24
CA LEU A 49 -9.46 -5.64 -0.96
C LEU A 49 -8.05 -5.18 -1.35
N LEU A 50 -7.28 -4.66 -0.39
CA LEU A 50 -5.93 -4.17 -0.64
C LEU A 50 -4.99 -5.27 -1.12
N HIS A 51 -5.06 -6.48 -0.50
CA HIS A 51 -4.25 -7.62 -0.91
C HIS A 51 -4.58 -8.08 -2.33
N ILE A 52 -5.86 -8.06 -2.71
CA ILE A 52 -6.25 -8.42 -4.08
C ILE A 52 -5.80 -7.34 -5.07
N ILE A 53 -6.01 -6.06 -4.78
CA ILE A 53 -5.51 -4.97 -5.64
C ILE A 53 -3.98 -5.06 -5.80
N GLY A 54 -3.28 -5.40 -4.74
CA GLY A 54 -1.83 -5.59 -4.75
C GLY A 54 -1.34 -6.88 -5.41
N GLY A 55 -2.25 -7.76 -5.85
CA GLY A 55 -1.90 -9.06 -6.44
C GLY A 55 -1.27 -10.04 -5.44
N VAL A 56 -1.50 -9.84 -4.13
CA VAL A 56 -1.00 -10.72 -3.04
C VAL A 56 -1.96 -11.89 -2.84
N ASP A 57 -3.27 -11.65 -2.98
CA ASP A 57 -4.32 -12.67 -2.92
C ASP A 57 -5.13 -12.64 -4.22
N CYS A 58 -5.79 -13.74 -4.57
CA CYS A 58 -6.60 -13.87 -5.77
C CYS A 58 -8.09 -13.67 -5.45
N PRO A 59 -8.87 -12.97 -6.29
CA PRO A 59 -10.31 -12.87 -6.14
C PRO A 59 -10.99 -14.23 -6.43
N THR A 60 -12.18 -14.43 -5.88
CA THR A 60 -13.07 -15.53 -6.28
C THR A 60 -13.69 -15.24 -7.64
N SER A 61 -14.05 -13.97 -7.89
CA SER A 61 -14.54 -13.48 -9.18
C SER A 61 -14.34 -11.98 -9.29
N GLY A 62 -14.57 -11.41 -10.48
CA GLY A 62 -14.33 -10.00 -10.79
C GLY A 62 -12.96 -9.77 -11.42
N ARG A 63 -12.60 -8.50 -11.59
CA ARG A 63 -11.39 -8.09 -12.30
C ARG A 63 -10.73 -6.88 -11.63
N VAL A 64 -9.41 -6.84 -11.74
CA VAL A 64 -8.61 -5.69 -11.28
C VAL A 64 -7.69 -5.25 -12.43
N PHE A 65 -7.85 -4.01 -12.85
CA PHE A 65 -7.01 -3.40 -13.88
C PHE A 65 -6.09 -2.36 -13.25
N VAL A 66 -4.81 -2.45 -13.54
CA VAL A 66 -3.82 -1.43 -13.19
C VAL A 66 -3.16 -0.96 -14.46
N ASP A 67 -3.22 0.33 -14.72
CA ASP A 67 -2.75 0.97 -15.97
C ASP A 67 -3.27 0.24 -17.23
N GLY A 68 -4.56 -0.12 -17.23
CA GLY A 68 -5.25 -0.83 -18.32
C GLY A 68 -5.02 -2.34 -18.41
N THR A 69 -4.12 -2.91 -17.60
CA THR A 69 -3.82 -4.35 -17.59
C THR A 69 -4.61 -5.08 -16.53
N ASN A 70 -5.41 -6.09 -16.90
CA ASN A 70 -6.02 -7.00 -15.92
C ASN A 70 -4.94 -7.88 -15.29
N ILE A 71 -4.61 -7.63 -14.02
CA ILE A 71 -3.48 -8.29 -13.33
C ILE A 71 -3.69 -9.78 -13.14
N TYR A 72 -4.94 -10.25 -13.12
CA TYR A 72 -5.28 -11.68 -12.94
C TYR A 72 -5.31 -12.49 -14.24
N THR A 73 -5.00 -11.87 -15.38
CA THR A 73 -4.66 -12.59 -16.61
C THR A 73 -3.16 -12.93 -16.70
N LEU A 74 -2.37 -12.36 -15.80
CA LEU A 74 -0.94 -12.64 -15.72
C LEU A 74 -0.70 -14.00 -15.07
N ASN A 75 0.30 -14.75 -15.54
CA ASN A 75 0.77 -15.92 -14.81
C ASN A 75 1.52 -15.50 -13.53
N GLU A 76 1.74 -16.45 -12.61
CA GLU A 76 2.35 -16.17 -11.30
C GLU A 76 3.70 -15.42 -11.39
N SER A 77 4.56 -15.79 -12.33
CA SER A 77 5.86 -15.14 -12.51
C SER A 77 5.70 -13.68 -12.94
N LYS A 78 4.80 -13.38 -13.86
CA LYS A 78 4.50 -12.03 -14.31
C LYS A 78 3.79 -11.22 -13.22
N LEU A 79 2.89 -11.84 -12.45
CA LEU A 79 2.22 -11.22 -11.32
C LEU A 79 3.22 -10.88 -10.19
N ALA A 80 4.22 -11.73 -9.94
CA ALA A 80 5.29 -11.45 -9.00
C ALA A 80 6.16 -10.25 -9.44
N ILE A 81 6.47 -10.16 -10.74
CA ILE A 81 7.18 -9.01 -11.31
C ILE A 81 6.32 -7.74 -11.21
N PHE A 82 5.01 -7.84 -11.50
CA PHE A 82 4.06 -6.73 -11.36
C PHE A 82 4.06 -6.21 -9.92
N ARG A 83 3.87 -7.08 -8.91
CA ARG A 83 3.91 -6.68 -7.49
C ARG A 83 5.19 -5.93 -7.15
N ARG A 84 6.34 -6.47 -7.53
CA ARG A 84 7.64 -5.91 -7.20
C ARG A 84 7.90 -4.54 -7.85
N ARG A 85 7.40 -4.32 -9.07
CA ARG A 85 7.71 -3.12 -9.86
C ARG A 85 6.62 -2.05 -9.83
N GLN A 86 5.35 -2.46 -9.75
CA GLN A 86 4.22 -1.56 -9.92
C GLN A 86 3.49 -1.25 -8.62
N VAL A 87 3.73 -2.04 -7.56
CA VAL A 87 3.01 -1.92 -6.30
C VAL A 87 3.99 -1.73 -5.14
N GLY A 88 3.80 -0.66 -4.38
CA GLY A 88 4.46 -0.46 -3.08
C GLY A 88 3.49 -0.86 -1.96
N LEU A 89 3.84 -1.86 -1.15
CA LEU A 89 3.04 -2.32 -0.03
C LEU A 89 3.63 -1.86 1.29
N ILE A 90 2.80 -1.21 2.12
CA ILE A 90 3.14 -0.76 3.46
C ILE A 90 2.13 -1.41 4.41
N TYR A 91 2.62 -2.12 5.41
CA TYR A 91 1.80 -2.84 6.39
C TYR A 91 1.85 -2.18 7.76
N GLN A 92 0.88 -2.51 8.61
CA GLN A 92 0.84 -2.14 10.02
C GLN A 92 2.06 -2.69 10.78
N PHE A 93 2.42 -3.95 10.55
CA PHE A 93 3.69 -4.52 10.99
C PHE A 93 4.72 -4.28 9.88
N TYR A 94 5.82 -3.65 10.20
CA TYR A 94 6.82 -3.14 9.26
C TYR A 94 7.40 -4.20 8.31
N ASN A 95 7.35 -5.48 8.71
CA ASN A 95 7.83 -6.65 7.96
C ASN A 95 9.26 -6.46 7.42
N LEU A 96 10.12 -5.84 8.23
CA LEU A 96 11.53 -5.69 7.91
C LEU A 96 12.26 -7.02 8.12
N ILE A 97 13.24 -7.27 7.28
CA ILE A 97 14.11 -8.44 7.44
C ILE A 97 15.13 -8.10 8.53
N PRO A 98 15.13 -8.82 9.68
CA PRO A 98 15.85 -8.39 10.87
C PRO A 98 17.37 -8.45 10.77
N VAL A 99 17.90 -9.23 9.82
CA VAL A 99 19.34 -9.37 9.58
C VAL A 99 19.86 -8.38 8.52
N LEU A 100 18.99 -7.63 7.87
CA LEU A 100 19.34 -6.60 6.88
C LEU A 100 19.32 -5.23 7.53
N ASP A 101 20.29 -4.38 7.19
CA ASP A 101 20.31 -2.98 7.60
C ASP A 101 19.21 -2.15 6.89
N VAL A 102 19.12 -0.86 7.20
CA VAL A 102 18.15 0.07 6.60
C VAL A 102 18.30 0.10 5.08
N GLU A 103 19.52 0.28 4.59
CA GLU A 103 19.79 0.36 3.15
C GLU A 103 19.42 -0.95 2.43
N GLU A 104 19.80 -2.07 2.99
CA GLU A 104 19.53 -3.40 2.44
C GLU A 104 18.03 -3.72 2.43
N ASN A 105 17.28 -3.37 3.50
CA ASN A 105 15.83 -3.51 3.52
C ASN A 105 15.16 -2.64 2.45
N ILE A 106 15.60 -1.39 2.27
CA ILE A 106 15.04 -0.48 1.26
C ILE A 106 15.35 -0.98 -0.15
N THR A 107 16.56 -1.42 -0.42
CA THR A 107 17.01 -1.80 -1.77
C THR A 107 16.63 -3.23 -2.17
N LEU A 108 16.13 -4.03 -1.25
CA LEU A 108 15.78 -5.44 -1.49
C LEU A 108 14.92 -5.66 -2.75
N PRO A 109 13.86 -4.86 -3.05
CA PRO A 109 13.08 -5.06 -4.27
C PRO A 109 13.87 -4.87 -5.57
N LEU A 110 14.89 -3.99 -5.58
CA LEU A 110 15.80 -3.82 -6.72
C LEU A 110 16.71 -5.03 -6.88
N LEU A 111 17.27 -5.52 -5.77
CA LEU A 111 18.17 -6.69 -5.78
C LEU A 111 17.45 -7.95 -6.27
N LEU A 112 16.18 -8.14 -5.90
CA LEU A 112 15.34 -9.23 -6.40
C LEU A 112 15.05 -9.12 -7.91
N ASP A 113 15.23 -7.95 -8.51
CA ASP A 113 15.13 -7.67 -9.94
C ASP A 113 16.49 -7.74 -10.65
N ALA A 114 17.54 -8.15 -9.94
CA ALA A 114 18.93 -8.10 -10.39
C ALA A 114 19.37 -6.69 -10.85
N ARG A 115 18.81 -5.63 -10.23
CA ARG A 115 19.12 -4.22 -10.47
C ARG A 115 19.96 -3.66 -9.33
N CYS A 116 20.96 -2.87 -9.66
CA CYS A 116 21.70 -2.10 -8.67
C CYS A 116 20.92 -0.82 -8.33
N PRO A 117 20.86 -0.41 -7.05
CA PRO A 117 20.29 0.87 -6.67
C PRO A 117 21.15 2.01 -7.24
N ASP A 118 20.48 3.04 -7.79
CA ASP A 118 21.13 4.31 -8.08
C ASP A 118 21.46 4.99 -6.73
N LYS A 119 22.74 5.31 -6.55
CA LYS A 119 23.23 5.89 -5.30
C LYS A 119 22.58 7.24 -5.02
N ALA A 120 22.41 8.11 -6.04
CA ALA A 120 21.82 9.42 -5.86
C ALA A 120 20.34 9.32 -5.48
N GLN A 121 19.60 8.43 -6.16
CA GLN A 121 18.19 8.15 -5.82
C GLN A 121 18.04 7.61 -4.39
N LEU A 122 18.91 6.69 -3.98
CA LEU A 122 18.88 6.12 -2.64
C LEU A 122 19.22 7.17 -1.57
N ASP A 123 20.24 8.01 -1.81
CA ASP A 123 20.64 9.07 -0.89
C ASP A 123 19.53 10.12 -0.75
N GLU A 124 18.87 10.52 -1.84
CA GLU A 124 17.69 11.40 -1.81
C GLU A 124 16.55 10.77 -1.00
N LEU A 125 16.24 9.50 -1.27
CA LEU A 125 15.17 8.77 -0.56
C LEU A 125 15.45 8.69 0.94
N LEU A 126 16.67 8.30 1.34
CA LEU A 126 17.09 8.25 2.75
C LEU A 126 17.00 9.62 3.42
N GLY A 127 17.38 10.68 2.71
CA GLY A 127 17.24 12.08 3.18
C GLY A 127 15.77 12.45 3.43
N MET A 128 14.87 12.16 2.49
CA MET A 128 13.43 12.44 2.65
C MET A 128 12.79 11.63 3.78
N LEU A 129 13.28 10.42 4.03
CA LEU A 129 12.83 9.55 5.11
C LEU A 129 13.44 9.93 6.47
N GLY A 130 14.47 10.82 6.50
CA GLY A 130 15.21 11.15 7.72
C GLY A 130 16.00 9.97 8.27
N LEU A 131 16.55 9.12 7.40
CA LEU A 131 17.26 7.88 7.75
C LEU A 131 18.74 7.91 7.35
N THR A 132 19.28 9.02 6.86
CA THR A 132 20.67 9.12 6.39
C THR A 132 21.68 8.64 7.43
N ASP A 133 21.53 9.10 8.69
CA ASP A 133 22.43 8.73 9.79
C ASP A 133 22.14 7.33 10.37
N ARG A 134 21.12 6.65 9.88
CA ARG A 134 20.69 5.32 10.31
C ARG A 134 20.89 4.24 9.25
N ARG A 135 21.53 4.59 8.13
CA ARG A 135 21.70 3.75 6.94
C ARG A 135 22.15 2.32 7.26
N LYS A 136 23.06 2.16 8.22
CA LYS A 136 23.68 0.88 8.62
C LYS A 136 23.13 0.29 9.91
N HIS A 137 22.00 0.84 10.42
CA HIS A 137 21.33 0.29 11.59
C HIS A 137 20.47 -0.90 11.21
N LEU A 138 20.42 -1.90 12.09
CA LEU A 138 19.51 -3.03 12.02
C LEU A 138 18.11 -2.62 12.54
N PRO A 139 17.03 -3.32 12.15
CA PRO A 139 15.67 -3.00 12.60
C PRO A 139 15.50 -2.90 14.12
N ASN A 140 16.17 -3.74 14.89
CA ASN A 140 16.12 -3.72 16.37
C ASN A 140 16.81 -2.50 17.02
N GLN A 141 17.52 -1.69 16.24
CA GLN A 141 18.18 -0.46 16.68
C GLN A 141 17.34 0.79 16.33
N LEU A 142 16.15 0.61 15.76
CA LEU A 142 15.28 1.66 15.27
C LEU A 142 14.00 1.76 16.10
N SER A 143 13.49 3.00 16.30
CA SER A 143 12.16 3.20 16.85
C SER A 143 11.08 2.70 15.87
N GLY A 144 9.84 2.46 16.36
CA GLY A 144 8.73 2.04 15.51
C GLY A 144 8.49 2.97 14.32
N GLY A 145 8.51 4.29 14.53
CA GLY A 145 8.38 5.27 13.45
C GLY A 145 9.54 5.21 12.45
N GLN A 146 10.77 4.94 12.90
CA GLN A 146 11.90 4.74 11.99
C GLN A 146 11.77 3.44 11.19
N GLN A 147 11.34 2.34 11.81
CA GLN A 147 11.07 1.08 11.12
C GLN A 147 9.97 1.26 10.05
N GLN A 148 8.92 2.02 10.36
CA GLN A 148 7.87 2.33 9.38
C GLN A 148 8.41 3.16 8.21
N ARG A 149 9.29 4.12 8.46
CA ARG A 149 9.97 4.89 7.40
C ARG A 149 10.83 3.99 6.50
N VAL A 150 11.50 2.98 7.05
CA VAL A 150 12.23 1.96 6.26
C VAL A 150 11.27 1.15 5.39
N SER A 151 10.12 0.72 5.93
CA SER A 151 9.08 0.01 5.18
C SER A 151 8.54 0.87 4.02
N ILE A 152 8.31 2.17 4.26
CA ILE A 152 7.92 3.14 3.23
C ILE A 152 9.01 3.27 2.16
N GLY A 153 10.28 3.40 2.56
CA GLY A 153 11.40 3.46 1.63
C GLY A 153 11.50 2.24 0.74
N ARG A 154 11.34 1.05 1.31
CA ARG A 154 11.29 -0.22 0.57
C ARG A 154 10.14 -0.24 -0.44
N ALA A 155 8.98 0.28 -0.07
CA ALA A 155 7.83 0.37 -0.97
C ALA A 155 8.07 1.36 -2.13
N LEU A 156 8.82 2.44 -1.90
CA LEU A 156 9.04 3.53 -2.86
C LEU A 156 10.22 3.34 -3.80
N ILE A 157 11.20 2.50 -3.47
CA ILE A 157 12.49 2.44 -4.19
C ILE A 157 12.36 2.14 -5.68
N ASN A 158 11.34 1.38 -6.07
CA ASN A 158 11.03 1.07 -7.46
C ASN A 158 10.14 2.13 -8.15
N SER A 159 9.81 3.24 -7.48
CA SER A 159 8.87 4.25 -7.98
C SER A 159 7.57 3.62 -8.49
N PRO A 160 6.86 2.83 -7.66
CA PRO A 160 5.69 2.06 -8.10
C PRO A 160 4.57 2.99 -8.57
N ALA A 161 3.73 2.52 -9.48
CA ALA A 161 2.56 3.28 -9.94
C ALA A 161 1.50 3.41 -8.83
N LEU A 162 1.38 2.40 -7.97
CA LEU A 162 0.37 2.29 -6.94
C LEU A 162 1.00 2.00 -5.56
N MET A 163 0.72 2.86 -4.59
CA MET A 163 1.06 2.64 -3.19
C MET A 163 -0.17 2.15 -2.44
N LEU A 164 -0.01 1.08 -1.68
CA LEU A 164 -1.06 0.47 -0.87
C LEU A 164 -0.58 0.42 0.59
N ALA A 165 -1.30 1.07 1.49
CA ALA A 165 -0.95 1.14 2.90
C ALA A 165 -2.08 0.56 3.77
N ASP A 166 -1.80 -0.53 4.47
CA ASP A 166 -2.74 -1.18 5.37
C ASP A 166 -2.44 -0.77 6.81
N GLU A 167 -3.24 0.13 7.35
CA GLU A 167 -3.11 0.70 8.70
C GLU A 167 -1.67 1.10 9.08
N PRO A 168 -0.99 1.94 8.26
CA PRO A 168 0.45 2.18 8.39
C PRO A 168 0.86 2.86 9.70
N THR A 169 -0.10 3.31 10.50
CA THR A 169 0.10 4.02 11.78
C THR A 169 -0.41 3.25 12.99
N GLY A 170 -1.00 2.06 12.80
CA GLY A 170 -1.68 1.30 13.85
C GLY A 170 -0.79 0.89 15.04
N ASN A 171 0.53 0.86 14.88
CA ASN A 171 1.49 0.52 15.93
C ASN A 171 2.36 1.71 16.38
N LEU A 172 1.93 2.94 16.08
CA LEU A 172 2.70 4.16 16.36
C LEU A 172 1.96 5.06 17.37
N ASP A 173 2.73 5.87 18.09
CA ASP A 173 2.18 6.98 18.87
C ASP A 173 1.61 8.07 17.95
N SER A 174 0.78 8.96 18.51
CA SER A 174 0.07 9.99 17.74
C SER A 174 1.00 10.93 16.96
N LYS A 175 2.16 11.28 17.53
CA LYS A 175 3.14 12.15 16.85
C LYS A 175 3.77 11.45 15.67
N SER A 176 4.26 10.23 15.88
CA SER A 176 4.83 9.40 14.81
C SER A 176 3.81 9.11 13.73
N SER A 177 2.55 8.88 14.09
CA SER A 177 1.43 8.69 13.14
C SER A 177 1.25 9.91 12.23
N ALA A 178 1.17 11.11 12.81
CA ALA A 178 1.05 12.36 12.05
C ALA A 178 2.23 12.57 11.09
N ASP A 179 3.45 12.27 11.54
CA ASP A 179 4.67 12.37 10.73
C ASP A 179 4.62 11.40 9.54
N ILE A 180 4.20 10.14 9.75
CA ILE A 180 4.09 9.13 8.68
C ILE A 180 3.04 9.53 7.64
N ILE A 181 1.86 9.99 8.06
CA ILE A 181 0.81 10.42 7.12
C ILE A 181 1.25 11.66 6.34
N SER A 182 1.90 12.63 6.99
CA SER A 182 2.47 13.80 6.33
C SER A 182 3.52 13.41 5.29
N LEU A 183 4.35 12.43 5.61
CA LEU A 183 5.37 11.88 4.71
C LEU A 183 4.72 11.22 3.48
N LEU A 184 3.75 10.32 3.67
CA LEU A 184 3.03 9.66 2.58
C LEU A 184 2.34 10.67 1.66
N ARG A 185 1.71 11.71 2.24
CA ARG A 185 1.10 12.79 1.48
C ARG A 185 2.12 13.62 0.70
N ALA A 186 3.30 13.89 1.28
CA ALA A 186 4.38 14.59 0.59
C ALA A 186 4.87 13.79 -0.62
N PHE A 187 5.02 12.47 -0.50
CA PHE A 187 5.36 11.59 -1.61
C PHE A 187 4.27 11.56 -2.68
N ASN A 188 2.99 11.41 -2.30
CA ASN A 188 1.88 11.46 -3.23
C ASN A 188 1.91 12.74 -4.07
N LYS A 189 2.09 13.92 -3.44
CA LYS A 189 2.14 15.21 -4.14
C LYS A 189 3.39 15.40 -4.99
N LYS A 190 4.59 15.09 -4.43
CA LYS A 190 5.87 15.34 -5.11
C LYS A 190 6.05 14.45 -6.35
N PHE A 191 5.62 13.19 -6.27
CA PHE A 191 5.85 12.19 -7.32
C PHE A 191 4.57 11.83 -8.09
N HIS A 192 3.44 12.51 -7.83
CA HIS A 192 2.12 12.18 -8.40
C HIS A 192 1.76 10.71 -8.24
N GLN A 193 2.12 10.13 -7.10
CA GLN A 193 1.98 8.72 -6.80
C GLN A 193 0.56 8.44 -6.33
N THR A 194 -0.11 7.45 -6.92
CA THR A 194 -1.44 7.05 -6.46
C THR A 194 -1.31 6.29 -5.15
N LEU A 195 -2.08 6.69 -4.14
CA LEU A 195 -2.04 6.13 -2.80
C LEU A 195 -3.43 5.65 -2.38
N ILE A 196 -3.55 4.39 -1.97
CA ILE A 196 -4.72 3.85 -1.28
C ILE A 196 -4.29 3.50 0.13
N LEU A 197 -4.94 4.11 1.12
CA LEU A 197 -4.63 3.95 2.53
C LEU A 197 -5.84 3.42 3.27
N ILE A 198 -5.69 2.27 3.94
CA ILE A 198 -6.67 1.75 4.89
C ILE A 198 -6.42 2.38 6.24
N THR A 199 -7.47 2.90 6.85
CA THR A 199 -7.44 3.39 8.23
C THR A 199 -8.82 3.30 8.88
N HIS A 200 -8.83 3.13 10.19
CA HIS A 200 -10.01 3.31 11.02
C HIS A 200 -10.04 4.70 11.70
N ASP A 201 -8.97 5.50 11.52
CA ASP A 201 -8.87 6.86 12.05
C ASP A 201 -9.49 7.85 11.06
N HIS A 202 -10.54 8.56 11.53
CA HIS A 202 -11.28 9.52 10.72
C HIS A 202 -10.47 10.75 10.35
N ASP A 203 -9.59 11.22 11.24
CA ASP A 203 -8.76 12.41 11.01
C ASP A 203 -7.68 12.12 9.95
N ILE A 204 -7.20 10.89 9.91
CA ILE A 204 -6.31 10.43 8.85
C ILE A 204 -7.07 10.34 7.52
N ALA A 205 -8.28 9.76 7.53
CA ALA A 205 -9.09 9.62 6.32
C ALA A 205 -9.44 10.98 5.69
N LEU A 206 -9.71 12.00 6.50
CA LEU A 206 -9.99 13.36 6.03
C LEU A 206 -8.79 14.05 5.36
N GLN A 207 -7.60 13.48 5.43
CA GLN A 207 -6.42 13.99 4.71
C GLN A 207 -6.37 13.50 3.26
N ALA A 208 -7.16 12.48 2.90
CA ALA A 208 -7.27 11.98 1.53
C ALA A 208 -8.06 12.93 0.61
N ASP A 209 -7.97 12.71 -0.68
CA ASP A 209 -8.78 13.42 -1.68
C ASP A 209 -10.18 12.81 -1.79
N ARG A 210 -10.31 11.51 -1.48
CA ARG A 210 -11.55 10.73 -1.56
C ARG A 210 -11.60 9.67 -0.48
N ILE A 211 -12.78 9.39 0.04
CA ILE A 211 -13.03 8.36 1.05
C ILE A 211 -14.01 7.32 0.48
N ILE A 212 -13.60 6.05 0.55
CA ILE A 212 -14.44 4.89 0.24
C ILE A 212 -14.74 4.15 1.54
N GLY A 213 -16.01 4.07 1.91
CA GLY A 213 -16.49 3.32 3.07
C GLY A 213 -16.88 1.90 2.70
N ILE A 214 -16.33 0.91 3.40
CA ILE A 214 -16.62 -0.52 3.20
C ILE A 214 -17.27 -1.08 4.47
N GLU A 215 -18.39 -1.76 4.31
CA GLU A 215 -19.10 -2.48 5.34
C GLU A 215 -19.56 -3.83 4.78
N ASP A 216 -19.37 -4.92 5.52
CA ASP A 216 -19.74 -6.28 5.13
C ASP A 216 -19.32 -6.66 3.68
N GLY A 217 -18.10 -6.27 3.31
CA GLY A 217 -17.52 -6.57 2.00
C GLY A 217 -18.08 -5.73 0.84
N ARG A 218 -18.92 -4.71 1.09
CA ARG A 218 -19.54 -3.85 0.08
C ARG A 218 -19.16 -2.38 0.24
N ILE A 219 -19.12 -1.64 -0.85
CA ILE A 219 -18.95 -0.19 -0.80
C ILE A 219 -20.29 0.43 -0.40
N MET A 220 -20.31 1.11 0.75
CA MET A 220 -21.47 1.83 1.26
C MET A 220 -21.38 3.34 1.02
N LYS A 221 -20.15 3.85 0.87
CA LYS A 221 -19.89 5.27 0.68
C LYS A 221 -18.72 5.47 -0.28
N ASP A 222 -18.84 6.46 -1.14
CA ASP A 222 -17.78 6.90 -2.05
C ASP A 222 -17.88 8.41 -2.23
N GLU A 223 -17.01 9.16 -1.55
CA GLU A 223 -17.12 10.60 -1.38
C GLU A 223 -15.80 11.30 -1.70
N VAL A 224 -15.86 12.27 -2.62
CA VAL A 224 -14.74 13.17 -2.93
C VAL A 224 -14.68 14.28 -1.89
N ILE A 225 -13.56 14.40 -1.18
CA ILE A 225 -13.34 15.38 -0.12
C ILE A 225 -12.61 16.62 -0.66
N ARG A 226 -11.68 16.40 -1.59
CA ARG A 226 -10.88 17.49 -2.18
C ARG A 226 -10.74 17.27 -3.68
N ARG A 227 -10.83 18.34 -4.43
CA ARG A 227 -10.58 18.38 -5.88
C ARG A 227 -9.29 19.10 -6.17
#